data_328aefe50a1bda72727e645fa8c0d85d
#
_entry.id   328aefe50a1bda72727e645fa8c0d85d
#
_cell.length_a   1.000
_cell.length_b   1.000
_cell.length_c   1.000
_cell.angle_alpha   90.00
_cell.angle_beta   90.00
_cell.angle_gamma   90.00
#
_symmetry.space_group_name_H-M   'P 1'
#
loop_
_entity.id
_entity.type
_entity.pdbx_description
1 polymer ?
#
loop_
_entity_poly.entity_id
_entity_poly.type
_entity_poly.pdbx_seq_one_letter_code
_entity_poly.pdbx_strand_id
1 'polypeptide(L)'
;YESPMEGFDDGCVLPGGKPEPWANHLNQNGFEINKAEDLYKGRKPKDDQAYIYEPYYIPTEFSDTAFLADKVVNDLKKVKDPFFMHVSFLKPHPPFHVADPWFSKFNPDSINLSKNDISLKELSKKHPLLEELCKKFLLKENFSEINYDLLKDQDIKNIMSVYFAMCAEVDFNIGKILNALKESGQEENTMIIFTSDHGEMLNENNLWGKLGWWDSSYRIPLFIYVPQNNPKEINHLTESVDVAPTILEWLGGDIPIDWNGQSLMHNINHKYEKSPNKEYVVFDYDFREST
;
A
#
# COMPACT_ATOMS: atom_id res chain seq x y z
N TYR A 1 17.75 8.67 14.49
CA TYR A 1 16.34 9.13 14.55
C TYR A 1 16.31 10.49 13.88
N GLU A 2 15.67 10.58 12.71
CA GLU A 2 15.32 11.88 12.15
C GLU A 2 14.25 12.51 13.05
N SER A 3 14.21 13.84 13.10
CA SER A 3 13.19 14.59 13.82
C SER A 3 11.79 14.10 13.39
N PRO A 4 10.80 14.05 14.30
CA PRO A 4 9.44 13.75 13.91
C PRO A 4 9.00 14.64 12.74
N MET A 5 8.14 14.12 11.87
CA MET A 5 7.56 14.94 10.79
C MET A 5 6.83 16.13 11.42
N GLU A 6 6.83 17.27 10.72
CA GLU A 6 6.11 18.45 11.19
C GLU A 6 4.65 18.09 11.53
N GLY A 7 4.22 18.45 12.74
CA GLY A 7 2.90 18.12 13.27
C GLY A 7 2.80 16.79 14.03
N PHE A 8 3.90 16.03 14.17
CA PHE A 8 3.94 14.81 14.97
C PHE A 8 4.96 14.95 16.11
N ASP A 9 4.61 14.46 17.30
CA ASP A 9 5.46 14.49 18.50
C ASP A 9 6.54 13.39 18.49
N ASP A 10 6.25 12.25 17.88
CA ASP A 10 7.17 11.11 17.73
C ASP A 10 6.91 10.43 16.38
N GLY A 11 7.93 9.77 15.85
CA GLY A 11 7.79 9.02 14.62
C GLY A 11 9.01 8.14 14.33
N CYS A 12 8.73 6.99 13.74
CA CYS A 12 9.72 6.19 13.03
C CYS A 12 9.34 6.25 11.55
N VAL A 13 10.11 6.99 10.79
CA VAL A 13 9.87 7.13 9.36
C VAL A 13 10.84 6.22 8.63
N LEU A 14 10.31 5.38 7.73
CA LEU A 14 11.08 4.70 6.70
C LEU A 14 10.77 5.41 5.37
N PRO A 15 11.28 6.63 5.14
CA PRO A 15 11.00 7.35 3.91
C PRO A 15 11.51 6.54 2.73
N GLY A 16 10.78 6.58 1.63
CA GLY A 16 11.11 5.82 0.44
C GLY A 16 12.59 5.94 0.07
N GLY A 17 13.31 4.83 0.15
CA GLY A 17 14.74 4.75 -0.11
C GLY A 17 15.68 5.02 1.08
N LYS A 18 15.18 5.28 2.29
CA LYS A 18 16.00 5.46 3.51
C LYS A 18 15.61 4.49 4.63
N PRO A 19 15.94 3.21 4.51
CA PRO A 19 15.55 2.18 5.47
C PRO A 19 16.52 2.06 6.66
N GLU A 20 17.25 3.11 7.02
CA GLU A 20 18.28 3.08 8.07
C GLU A 20 17.76 2.57 9.42
N PRO A 21 16.56 2.95 9.93
CA PRO A 21 16.07 2.43 11.20
C PRO A 21 15.88 0.91 11.15
N TRP A 22 15.36 0.39 10.05
CA TRP A 22 15.21 -1.04 9.84
C TRP A 22 16.55 -1.75 9.64
N ALA A 23 17.46 -1.18 8.84
CA ALA A 23 18.82 -1.70 8.66
C ALA A 23 19.58 -1.81 9.97
N ASN A 24 19.46 -0.79 10.84
CA ASN A 24 20.05 -0.80 12.18
C ASN A 24 19.44 -1.91 13.05
N HIS A 25 18.14 -2.10 13.00
CA HIS A 25 17.46 -3.19 13.69
C HIS A 25 17.98 -4.56 13.22
N LEU A 26 18.12 -4.75 11.91
CA LEU A 26 18.69 -5.99 11.34
C LEU A 26 20.12 -6.23 11.81
N ASN A 27 20.99 -5.21 11.76
CA ASN A 27 22.37 -5.32 12.20
C ASN A 27 22.49 -5.66 13.71
N GLN A 28 21.60 -5.11 14.55
CA GLN A 28 21.52 -5.45 15.98
C GLN A 28 21.08 -6.89 16.21
N ASN A 29 20.42 -7.52 15.26
CA ASN A 29 19.97 -8.91 15.30
C ASN A 29 20.87 -9.88 14.49
N GLY A 30 22.07 -9.46 14.15
CA GLY A 30 23.11 -10.32 13.57
C GLY A 30 23.08 -10.42 12.03
N PHE A 31 22.31 -9.58 11.35
CA PHE A 31 22.41 -9.44 9.90
C PHE A 31 23.53 -8.46 9.54
N GLU A 32 24.19 -8.68 8.42
CA GLU A 32 25.24 -7.78 7.91
C GLU A 32 24.71 -6.90 6.78
N ILE A 33 24.03 -5.81 7.13
CA ILE A 33 23.50 -4.85 6.17
C ILE A 33 24.50 -3.69 6.02
N ASN A 34 25.27 -3.72 4.93
CA ASN A 34 26.31 -2.73 4.65
C ASN A 34 25.75 -1.42 4.08
N LYS A 35 24.67 -1.49 3.32
CA LYS A 35 23.97 -0.35 2.72
C LYS A 35 22.48 -0.53 2.90
N ALA A 36 21.88 0.39 3.64
CA ALA A 36 20.44 0.32 3.93
C ALA A 36 19.59 0.34 2.66
N GLU A 37 19.97 1.12 1.66
CA GLU A 37 19.23 1.24 0.40
C GLU A 37 19.16 -0.08 -0.39
N ASP A 38 20.09 -1.02 -0.15
CA ASP A 38 20.09 -2.33 -0.83
C ASP A 38 18.90 -3.21 -0.38
N LEU A 39 18.30 -2.91 0.78
CA LEU A 39 17.15 -3.63 1.31
C LEU A 39 15.88 -3.45 0.42
N TYR A 40 15.77 -2.31 -0.26
CA TYR A 40 14.66 -2.00 -1.16
C TYR A 40 15.02 -2.17 -2.64
N LYS A 41 16.20 -2.70 -2.93
CA LYS A 41 16.54 -3.07 -4.30
C LYS A 41 15.98 -4.44 -4.64
N GLY A 42 15.28 -4.53 -5.77
CA GLY A 42 14.85 -5.81 -6.31
C GLY A 42 16.03 -6.73 -6.64
N ARG A 43 15.85 -8.02 -6.44
CA ARG A 43 16.84 -9.04 -6.80
C ARG A 43 16.88 -9.15 -8.32
N LYS A 44 17.99 -8.74 -8.94
CA LYS A 44 18.14 -8.82 -10.40
C LYS A 44 18.19 -10.27 -10.87
N PRO A 45 17.28 -10.70 -11.77
CA PRO A 45 17.35 -12.01 -12.35
C PRO A 45 18.60 -12.14 -13.24
N LYS A 46 19.02 -13.38 -13.50
CA LYS A 46 20.06 -13.67 -14.49
C LYS A 46 19.56 -13.36 -15.90
N ASP A 47 20.47 -13.30 -16.86
CA ASP A 47 20.15 -12.92 -18.24
C ASP A 47 19.13 -13.85 -18.94
N ASP A 48 19.00 -15.10 -18.43
CA ASP A 48 18.08 -16.12 -18.94
C ASP A 48 16.80 -16.29 -18.11
N GLN A 49 16.60 -15.44 -17.08
CA GLN A 49 15.46 -15.49 -16.15
C GLN A 49 14.62 -14.22 -16.25
N ALA A 50 13.30 -14.37 -16.17
CA ALA A 50 12.37 -13.25 -16.10
C ALA A 50 12.25 -12.67 -14.69
N TYR A 51 12.28 -13.55 -13.67
CA TYR A 51 12.06 -13.19 -12.27
C TYR A 51 12.70 -14.23 -11.34
N ILE A 52 13.16 -13.84 -10.16
CA ILE A 52 13.67 -14.74 -9.13
C ILE A 52 12.50 -15.14 -8.21
N TYR A 53 11.96 -16.34 -8.44
CA TYR A 53 10.88 -16.88 -7.63
C TYR A 53 11.45 -17.77 -6.51
N GLU A 54 11.83 -17.13 -5.42
CA GLU A 54 12.39 -17.75 -4.20
C GLU A 54 11.98 -16.93 -2.97
N PRO A 55 11.88 -17.54 -1.78
CA PRO A 55 11.64 -16.79 -0.54
C PRO A 55 12.70 -15.70 -0.34
N TYR A 56 12.28 -14.60 0.29
CA TYR A 56 13.23 -13.56 0.69
C TYR A 56 14.09 -14.05 1.85
N TYR A 57 15.37 -13.68 1.86
CA TYR A 57 16.35 -14.19 2.81
C TYR A 57 16.22 -13.61 4.23
N ILE A 58 15.57 -12.46 4.40
CA ILE A 58 15.27 -11.90 5.72
C ILE A 58 14.01 -12.56 6.24
N PRO A 59 14.07 -13.27 7.39
CA PRO A 59 12.90 -13.93 7.98
C PRO A 59 11.76 -12.95 8.25
N THR A 60 10.54 -13.43 8.23
CA THR A 60 9.32 -12.60 8.32
C THR A 60 9.24 -11.77 9.60
N GLU A 61 9.75 -12.27 10.73
CA GLU A 61 9.81 -11.57 12.00
C GLU A 61 10.77 -10.36 12.00
N PHE A 62 11.67 -10.29 11.04
CA PHE A 62 12.60 -9.19 10.83
C PHE A 62 12.26 -8.34 9.60
N SER A 63 11.13 -8.60 8.95
CA SER A 63 10.72 -7.78 7.79
C SER A 63 10.46 -6.33 8.20
N ASP A 64 10.53 -5.41 7.25
CA ASP A 64 10.16 -4.00 7.44
C ASP A 64 8.74 -3.84 7.97
N THR A 65 7.82 -4.66 7.46
CA THR A 65 6.41 -4.70 7.89
C THR A 65 6.28 -5.12 9.35
N ALA A 66 6.99 -6.18 9.76
CA ALA A 66 7.00 -6.63 11.15
C ALA A 66 7.67 -5.60 12.07
N PHE A 67 8.78 -5.02 11.66
CA PHE A 67 9.49 -3.96 12.40
C PHE A 67 8.58 -2.76 12.69
N LEU A 68 7.86 -2.26 11.68
CA LEU A 68 6.93 -1.14 11.85
C LEU A 68 5.76 -1.52 12.75
N ALA A 69 5.17 -2.70 12.55
CA ALA A 69 4.07 -3.17 13.39
C ALA A 69 4.49 -3.31 14.87
N ASP A 70 5.66 -3.86 15.14
CA ASP A 70 6.18 -4.02 16.50
C ASP A 70 6.47 -2.65 17.16
N LYS A 71 6.94 -1.66 16.40
CA LYS A 71 7.07 -0.28 16.88
C LYS A 71 5.71 0.27 17.30
N VAL A 72 4.69 0.16 16.46
CA VAL A 72 3.32 0.62 16.73
C VAL A 72 2.73 -0.08 17.96
N VAL A 73 2.88 -1.40 18.05
CA VAL A 73 2.44 -2.18 19.22
C VAL A 73 3.10 -1.69 20.52
N ASN A 74 4.39 -1.38 20.47
CA ASN A 74 5.12 -0.86 21.61
C ASN A 74 4.68 0.57 22.01
N ASP A 75 4.32 1.40 21.03
CA ASP A 75 3.84 2.75 21.29
C ASP A 75 2.42 2.74 21.86
N LEU A 76 1.52 1.90 21.34
CA LEU A 76 0.16 1.70 21.89
C LEU A 76 0.18 1.25 23.35
N LYS A 77 1.16 0.47 23.79
CA LYS A 77 1.33 0.08 25.20
C LYS A 77 1.70 1.24 26.13
N LYS A 78 2.30 2.29 25.59
CA LYS A 78 2.81 3.44 26.36
C LYS A 78 1.87 4.62 26.37
N VAL A 79 1.16 4.83 25.24
CA VAL A 79 0.25 5.95 25.06
C VAL A 79 -0.95 5.82 25.98
N LYS A 80 -1.22 6.87 26.77
CA LYS A 80 -2.36 6.98 27.69
C LYS A 80 -3.27 8.16 27.40
N ASP A 81 -2.73 9.17 26.74
CA ASP A 81 -3.44 10.37 26.31
C ASP A 81 -4.10 10.15 24.95
N PRO A 82 -5.08 10.98 24.55
CA PRO A 82 -5.60 10.96 23.19
C PRO A 82 -4.46 11.04 22.17
N PHE A 83 -4.52 10.23 21.13
CA PHE A 83 -3.48 10.18 20.11
C PHE A 83 -4.06 10.21 18.69
N PHE A 84 -3.25 10.68 17.77
CA PHE A 84 -3.38 10.45 16.34
C PHE A 84 -2.17 9.63 15.87
N MET A 85 -2.40 8.50 15.24
CA MET A 85 -1.34 7.60 14.79
C MET A 85 -1.51 7.30 13.30
N HIS A 86 -0.50 7.65 12.51
CA HIS A 86 -0.42 7.30 11.10
C HIS A 86 0.57 6.15 10.92
N VAL A 87 0.09 5.00 10.47
CA VAL A 87 0.89 3.80 10.23
C VAL A 87 0.91 3.52 8.74
N SER A 88 2.08 3.64 8.11
CA SER A 88 2.26 3.40 6.69
C SER A 88 3.17 2.19 6.46
N PHE A 89 2.67 1.17 5.77
CA PHE A 89 3.44 0.04 5.29
C PHE A 89 3.84 0.30 3.83
N LEU A 90 5.10 0.00 3.49
CA LEU A 90 5.55 0.07 2.10
C LEU A 90 4.97 -1.08 1.26
N LYS A 91 4.93 -2.29 1.82
CA LYS A 91 4.32 -3.44 1.14
C LYS A 91 2.82 -3.22 0.94
N PRO A 92 2.27 -3.68 -0.18
CA PRO A 92 2.86 -4.56 -1.21
C PRO A 92 3.57 -3.85 -2.38
N HIS A 93 4.10 -2.61 -2.18
CA HIS A 93 4.92 -1.91 -3.18
C HIS A 93 6.15 -2.77 -3.57
N PRO A 94 6.59 -2.79 -4.84
CA PRO A 94 7.84 -3.42 -5.23
C PRO A 94 9.05 -2.94 -4.41
N PRO A 95 10.09 -3.75 -4.25
CA PRO A 95 10.34 -5.01 -4.97
C PRO A 95 9.46 -6.16 -4.46
N PHE A 96 9.02 -7.00 -5.41
CA PHE A 96 8.17 -8.15 -5.10
C PHE A 96 8.99 -9.26 -4.45
N HIS A 97 9.10 -9.22 -3.14
CA HIS A 97 9.75 -10.26 -2.35
C HIS A 97 9.11 -10.39 -0.95
N VAL A 98 9.04 -11.61 -0.48
CA VAL A 98 8.50 -11.94 0.84
C VAL A 98 9.12 -13.23 1.34
N ALA A 99 9.32 -13.36 2.65
CA ALA A 99 9.84 -14.58 3.26
C ALA A 99 8.73 -15.61 3.51
N ASP A 100 9.13 -16.86 3.80
CA ASP A 100 8.23 -17.82 4.40
C ASP A 100 7.80 -17.37 5.82
N PRO A 101 6.59 -17.73 6.27
CA PRO A 101 5.65 -18.67 5.62
C PRO A 101 4.76 -18.04 4.55
N TRP A 102 4.88 -16.75 4.29
CA TRP A 102 4.01 -16.02 3.37
C TRP A 102 4.28 -16.42 1.93
N PHE A 103 5.55 -16.55 1.54
CA PHE A 103 5.95 -16.93 0.18
C PHE A 103 5.25 -18.23 -0.28
N SER A 104 5.19 -19.23 0.58
CA SER A 104 4.57 -20.52 0.28
C SER A 104 3.04 -20.55 0.45
N LYS A 105 2.42 -19.43 0.84
CA LYS A 105 0.98 -19.36 1.15
C LYS A 105 0.09 -19.47 -0.07
N PHE A 106 0.50 -18.95 -1.21
CA PHE A 106 -0.29 -18.91 -2.43
C PHE A 106 0.36 -19.76 -3.51
N ASN A 107 -0.40 -20.73 -4.05
CA ASN A 107 0.07 -21.52 -5.18
C ASN A 107 -0.11 -20.73 -6.48
N PRO A 108 0.98 -20.40 -7.21
CA PRO A 108 0.90 -19.70 -8.48
C PRO A 108 -0.01 -20.38 -9.52
N ASP A 109 -0.04 -21.71 -9.52
CA ASP A 109 -0.83 -22.49 -10.49
C ASP A 109 -2.34 -22.30 -10.30
N SER A 110 -2.77 -21.88 -9.11
CA SER A 110 -4.17 -21.56 -8.84
C SER A 110 -4.59 -20.15 -9.31
N ILE A 111 -3.65 -19.33 -9.75
CA ILE A 111 -3.93 -17.95 -10.19
C ILE A 111 -4.43 -17.96 -11.63
N ASN A 112 -5.60 -17.38 -11.84
CA ASN A 112 -6.15 -17.15 -13.17
C ASN A 112 -5.66 -15.79 -13.69
N LEU A 113 -4.94 -15.81 -14.80
CA LEU A 113 -4.54 -14.58 -15.46
C LEU A 113 -5.75 -13.95 -16.17
N SER A 114 -5.90 -12.64 -16.05
CA SER A 114 -6.80 -11.88 -16.89
C SER A 114 -6.36 -12.00 -18.35
N LYS A 115 -7.32 -12.15 -19.27
CA LYS A 115 -7.00 -12.09 -20.70
C LYS A 115 -6.64 -10.65 -21.05
N ASN A 116 -5.40 -10.44 -21.41
CA ASN A 116 -4.95 -9.19 -21.98
C ASN A 116 -5.25 -9.17 -23.48
N ASP A 117 -6.43 -8.69 -23.86
CA ASP A 117 -6.91 -8.71 -25.24
C ASP A 117 -6.21 -7.68 -26.14
N ILE A 118 -5.34 -6.84 -25.55
CA ILE A 118 -4.68 -5.75 -26.26
C ILE A 118 -3.18 -5.73 -25.96
N SER A 119 -2.37 -5.63 -26.98
CA SER A 119 -0.92 -5.45 -26.83
C SER A 119 -0.57 -4.02 -26.36
N LEU A 120 0.58 -3.83 -25.71
CA LEU A 120 1.07 -2.49 -25.33
C LEU A 120 1.18 -1.56 -26.56
N LYS A 121 1.56 -2.09 -27.72
CA LYS A 121 1.63 -1.32 -28.98
C LYS A 121 0.26 -0.86 -29.48
N GLU A 122 -0.78 -1.63 -29.25
CA GLU A 122 -2.16 -1.23 -29.58
C GLU A 122 -2.73 -0.29 -28.53
N LEU A 123 -2.42 -0.54 -27.26
CA LEU A 123 -2.79 0.31 -26.16
C LEU A 123 -2.21 1.73 -26.33
N SER A 124 -0.93 1.85 -26.68
CA SER A 124 -0.26 3.13 -26.91
C SER A 124 -0.90 4.00 -28.00
N LYS A 125 -1.62 3.40 -28.95
CA LYS A 125 -2.31 4.14 -30.03
C LYS A 125 -3.66 4.72 -29.62
N LYS A 126 -4.22 4.29 -28.47
CA LYS A 126 -5.56 4.72 -28.07
C LYS A 126 -5.61 6.15 -27.56
N HIS A 127 -4.52 6.64 -26.96
CA HIS A 127 -4.45 7.99 -26.43
C HIS A 127 -2.98 8.44 -26.28
N PRO A 128 -2.63 9.71 -26.57
CA PRO A 128 -1.25 10.21 -26.43
C PRO A 128 -0.62 9.95 -25.06
N LEU A 129 -1.42 10.06 -24.01
CA LEU A 129 -0.99 9.75 -22.64
C LEU A 129 -0.57 8.28 -22.48
N LEU A 130 -1.35 7.37 -23.04
CA LEU A 130 -1.01 5.94 -23.04
C LEU A 130 0.26 5.64 -23.84
N GLU A 131 0.52 6.42 -24.90
CA GLU A 131 1.76 6.30 -25.64
C GLU A 131 2.97 6.58 -24.73
N GLU A 132 2.93 7.67 -23.96
CA GLU A 132 4.01 8.00 -23.02
C GLU A 132 4.12 6.98 -21.88
N LEU A 133 3.00 6.55 -21.31
CA LEU A 133 3.00 5.51 -20.27
C LEU A 133 3.59 4.20 -20.78
N CYS A 134 3.17 3.74 -21.96
CA CYS A 134 3.70 2.52 -22.55
C CYS A 134 5.20 2.65 -22.90
N LYS A 135 5.66 3.83 -23.33
CA LYS A 135 7.09 4.09 -23.56
C LYS A 135 7.90 3.95 -22.28
N LYS A 136 7.49 4.61 -21.18
CA LYS A 136 8.14 4.49 -19.87
C LYS A 136 8.17 3.04 -19.39
N PHE A 137 7.10 2.32 -19.59
CA PHE A 137 6.98 0.92 -19.23
C PHE A 137 7.94 0.04 -20.06
N LEU A 138 8.01 0.28 -21.38
CA LEU A 138 8.92 -0.42 -22.29
C LEU A 138 10.40 -0.07 -22.04
N LEU A 139 10.70 1.09 -21.41
CA LEU A 139 12.07 1.47 -21.05
C LEU A 139 12.60 0.71 -19.82
N LYS A 140 11.79 -0.16 -19.17
CA LYS A 140 12.22 -1.10 -18.11
C LYS A 140 12.78 -0.42 -16.85
N GLU A 141 12.44 0.84 -16.61
CA GLU A 141 13.05 1.62 -15.53
C GLU A 141 12.41 1.37 -14.15
N ASN A 142 11.17 0.83 -14.11
CA ASN A 142 10.38 0.83 -12.86
C ASN A 142 10.56 -0.40 -11.97
N PHE A 143 10.95 -1.56 -12.54
CA PHE A 143 11.05 -2.82 -11.76
C PHE A 143 12.31 -3.58 -12.18
N SER A 144 13.43 -3.26 -11.54
CA SER A 144 14.73 -3.88 -11.86
C SER A 144 14.79 -5.39 -11.59
N GLU A 145 13.83 -5.91 -10.84
CA GLU A 145 13.66 -7.33 -10.52
C GLU A 145 12.91 -8.14 -11.59
N ILE A 146 12.39 -7.49 -12.63
CA ILE A 146 11.64 -8.15 -13.69
C ILE A 146 12.32 -7.93 -15.04
N ASN A 147 12.66 -9.02 -15.71
CA ASN A 147 13.06 -8.98 -17.13
C ASN A 147 11.84 -9.20 -18.01
N TYR A 148 11.22 -8.12 -18.44
CA TYR A 148 9.97 -8.12 -19.20
C TYR A 148 10.05 -8.84 -20.54
N ASP A 149 11.22 -8.91 -21.17
CA ASP A 149 11.40 -9.57 -22.48
C ASP A 149 11.28 -11.10 -22.38
N LEU A 150 11.48 -11.63 -21.19
CA LEU A 150 11.45 -13.06 -20.92
C LEU A 150 10.18 -13.52 -20.20
N LEU A 151 9.29 -12.58 -19.80
CA LEU A 151 8.08 -12.89 -19.05
C LEU A 151 7.18 -13.89 -19.79
N LYS A 152 6.83 -14.95 -19.08
CA LYS A 152 5.83 -15.94 -19.48
C LYS A 152 4.68 -15.93 -18.48
N ASP A 153 3.57 -16.56 -18.85
CA ASP A 153 2.40 -16.66 -17.98
C ASP A 153 2.74 -17.20 -16.58
N GLN A 154 3.67 -18.18 -16.49
CA GLN A 154 4.09 -18.73 -15.21
C GLN A 154 4.85 -17.70 -14.35
N ASP A 155 5.69 -16.87 -14.97
CA ASP A 155 6.42 -15.81 -14.24
C ASP A 155 5.45 -14.76 -13.72
N ILE A 156 4.43 -14.40 -14.50
CA ILE A 156 3.37 -13.49 -14.09
C ILE A 156 2.61 -14.07 -12.88
N LYS A 157 2.22 -15.34 -12.93
CA LYS A 157 1.58 -16.02 -11.79
C LYS A 157 2.47 -16.07 -10.56
N ASN A 158 3.76 -16.31 -10.73
CA ASN A 158 4.75 -16.28 -9.66
C ASN A 158 4.81 -14.91 -8.99
N ILE A 159 4.91 -13.83 -9.78
CA ILE A 159 4.93 -12.46 -9.27
C ILE A 159 3.62 -12.12 -8.55
N MET A 160 2.47 -12.45 -9.13
CA MET A 160 1.17 -12.25 -8.51
C MET A 160 1.03 -13.00 -7.18
N SER A 161 1.52 -14.25 -7.10
CA SER A 161 1.50 -15.01 -5.84
C SER A 161 2.33 -14.36 -4.75
N VAL A 162 3.48 -13.78 -5.10
CA VAL A 162 4.33 -13.02 -4.17
C VAL A 162 3.63 -11.73 -3.73
N TYR A 163 2.97 -11.02 -4.64
CA TYR A 163 2.18 -9.83 -4.27
C TYR A 163 1.08 -10.16 -3.26
N PHE A 164 0.29 -11.21 -3.49
CA PHE A 164 -0.73 -11.65 -2.54
C PHE A 164 -0.13 -12.11 -1.21
N ALA A 165 1.04 -12.70 -1.24
CA ALA A 165 1.78 -13.09 -0.05
C ALA A 165 2.25 -11.87 0.76
N MET A 166 2.70 -10.81 0.09
CA MET A 166 3.03 -9.52 0.72
C MET A 166 1.79 -8.89 1.36
N CYS A 167 0.64 -8.91 0.66
CA CYS A 167 -0.64 -8.45 1.24
C CYS A 167 -1.01 -9.25 2.51
N ALA A 168 -0.82 -10.57 2.50
CA ALA A 168 -1.10 -11.41 3.66
C ALA A 168 -0.15 -11.15 4.84
N GLU A 169 1.10 -10.78 4.58
CA GLU A 169 2.04 -10.34 5.62
C GLU A 169 1.59 -9.02 6.25
N VAL A 170 1.14 -8.06 5.44
CA VAL A 170 0.60 -6.78 5.93
C VAL A 170 -0.65 -7.02 6.77
N ASP A 171 -1.61 -7.81 6.27
CA ASP A 171 -2.85 -8.15 6.98
C ASP A 171 -2.58 -8.76 8.37
N PHE A 172 -1.65 -9.71 8.44
CA PHE A 172 -1.24 -10.32 9.71
C PHE A 172 -0.69 -9.27 10.69
N ASN A 173 0.16 -8.37 10.21
CA ASN A 173 0.77 -7.34 11.06
C ASN A 173 -0.25 -6.25 11.48
N ILE A 174 -1.23 -5.93 10.64
CA ILE A 174 -2.38 -5.11 11.03
C ILE A 174 -3.15 -5.80 12.17
N GLY A 175 -3.37 -7.11 12.07
CA GLY A 175 -3.99 -7.91 13.14
C GLY A 175 -3.25 -7.78 14.49
N LYS A 176 -1.90 -7.76 14.48
CA LYS A 176 -1.10 -7.51 15.70
C LYS A 176 -1.38 -6.14 16.30
N ILE A 177 -1.46 -5.10 15.46
CA ILE A 177 -1.74 -3.72 15.89
C ILE A 177 -3.14 -3.62 16.50
N LEU A 178 -4.15 -4.17 15.82
CA LEU A 178 -5.54 -4.18 16.30
C LEU A 178 -5.69 -4.92 17.64
N ASN A 179 -5.00 -6.04 17.80
CA ASN A 179 -4.97 -6.77 19.08
C ASN A 179 -4.32 -5.94 20.18
N ALA A 180 -3.22 -5.25 19.90
CA ALA A 180 -2.57 -4.37 20.87
C ALA A 180 -3.45 -3.18 21.27
N LEU A 181 -4.19 -2.59 20.33
CA LEU A 181 -5.16 -1.54 20.61
C LEU A 181 -6.29 -2.05 21.53
N LYS A 182 -6.80 -3.25 21.27
CA LYS A 182 -7.81 -3.89 22.11
C LYS A 182 -7.28 -4.18 23.51
N GLU A 183 -6.07 -4.76 23.62
CA GLU A 183 -5.42 -5.05 24.90
C GLU A 183 -5.12 -3.78 25.72
N SER A 184 -4.88 -2.65 25.06
CA SER A 184 -4.71 -1.35 25.73
C SER A 184 -6.02 -0.78 26.30
N GLY A 185 -7.17 -1.35 25.93
CA GLY A 185 -8.50 -0.88 26.34
C GLY A 185 -8.97 0.38 25.62
N GLN A 186 -8.31 0.80 24.54
CA GLN A 186 -8.61 2.03 23.83
C GLN A 186 -9.45 1.83 22.57
N GLU A 187 -9.75 0.58 22.18
CA GLU A 187 -10.52 0.23 20.97
C GLU A 187 -11.88 0.94 20.93
N GLU A 188 -12.58 0.98 22.07
CA GLU A 188 -13.92 1.57 22.20
C GLU A 188 -13.94 3.11 22.09
N ASN A 189 -12.78 3.75 21.99
CA ASN A 189 -12.61 5.20 21.86
C ASN A 189 -11.66 5.59 20.73
N THR A 190 -11.42 4.68 19.78
CA THR A 190 -10.50 4.93 18.67
C THR A 190 -11.21 4.69 17.35
N MET A 191 -11.23 5.71 16.47
CA MET A 191 -11.56 5.52 15.06
C MET A 191 -10.37 4.85 14.37
N ILE A 192 -10.66 3.85 13.53
CA ILE A 192 -9.63 3.16 12.75
C ILE A 192 -9.96 3.34 11.28
N ILE A 193 -9.00 3.81 10.49
CA ILE A 193 -9.13 3.95 9.04
C ILE A 193 -8.05 3.12 8.37
N PHE A 194 -8.47 2.24 7.46
CA PHE A 194 -7.59 1.48 6.60
C PHE A 194 -7.83 1.89 5.15
N THR A 195 -6.76 2.30 4.47
CA THR A 195 -6.79 2.69 3.06
C THR A 195 -5.42 2.48 2.42
N SER A 196 -5.32 2.77 1.13
CA SER A 196 -4.08 2.80 0.36
C SER A 196 -3.99 4.13 -0.40
N ASP A 197 -2.79 4.53 -0.80
CA ASP A 197 -2.55 5.69 -1.67
C ASP A 197 -2.94 5.43 -3.12
N HIS A 198 -2.71 4.22 -3.62
CA HIS A 198 -3.06 3.76 -4.96
C HIS A 198 -3.19 2.23 -5.00
N GLY A 199 -3.64 1.70 -6.11
CA GLY A 199 -3.70 0.27 -6.38
C GLY A 199 -2.47 -0.25 -7.13
N GLU A 200 -2.61 -1.41 -7.76
CA GLU A 200 -1.55 -2.09 -8.53
C GLU A 200 -2.17 -2.79 -9.76
N MET A 201 -1.60 -2.57 -10.93
CA MET A 201 -2.09 -3.14 -12.19
C MET A 201 -1.91 -4.66 -12.28
N LEU A 202 -0.88 -5.23 -11.66
CA LEU A 202 -0.58 -6.68 -11.65
C LEU A 202 -0.78 -7.36 -13.02
N ASN A 203 -0.15 -6.78 -14.05
CA ASN A 203 -0.25 -7.22 -15.43
C ASN A 203 -1.63 -7.01 -16.11
N GLU A 204 -2.57 -6.31 -15.51
CA GLU A 204 -3.77 -5.90 -16.22
C GLU A 204 -3.39 -4.97 -17.39
N ASN A 205 -3.95 -5.22 -18.57
CA ASN A 205 -3.57 -4.55 -19.83
C ASN A 205 -2.05 -4.64 -20.15
N ASN A 206 -1.36 -5.67 -19.70
CA ASN A 206 0.10 -5.82 -19.75
C ASN A 206 0.87 -4.72 -19.01
N LEU A 207 0.27 -4.08 -18.01
CA LEU A 207 0.87 -3.02 -17.22
C LEU A 207 1.13 -3.48 -15.78
N TRP A 208 2.11 -2.84 -15.14
CA TRP A 208 2.48 -3.02 -13.75
C TRP A 208 2.54 -1.67 -13.04
N GLY A 209 2.42 -1.67 -11.73
CA GLY A 209 2.42 -0.45 -10.95
C GLY A 209 1.10 0.31 -11.04
N LYS A 210 1.17 1.61 -10.88
CA LYS A 210 0.03 2.52 -10.75
C LYS A 210 -0.14 3.42 -11.96
N LEU A 211 -0.23 2.84 -13.14
CA LEU A 211 -0.24 3.60 -14.38
C LEU A 211 -1.66 3.80 -14.93
N GLY A 212 -1.88 4.99 -15.52
CA GLY A 212 -3.13 5.31 -16.20
C GLY A 212 -4.30 5.57 -15.26
N TRP A 213 -5.50 5.30 -15.73
CA TRP A 213 -6.78 5.62 -15.06
C TRP A 213 -7.67 4.38 -14.90
N TRP A 214 -7.09 3.22 -14.75
CA TRP A 214 -7.84 1.98 -14.53
C TRP A 214 -8.23 1.80 -13.07
N ASP A 215 -9.32 1.10 -12.85
CA ASP A 215 -9.79 0.75 -11.51
C ASP A 215 -8.70 0.09 -10.68
N SER A 216 -7.89 -0.77 -11.27
CA SER A 216 -6.75 -1.43 -10.60
C SER A 216 -5.72 -0.45 -10.02
N SER A 217 -5.60 0.75 -10.59
CA SER A 217 -4.70 1.80 -10.09
C SER A 217 -5.37 2.74 -9.10
N TYR A 218 -6.66 3.05 -9.26
CA TYR A 218 -7.32 4.15 -8.54
C TYR A 218 -8.43 3.71 -7.60
N ARG A 219 -9.00 2.54 -7.78
CA ARG A 219 -10.02 2.02 -6.87
C ARG A 219 -9.37 1.35 -5.67
N ILE A 220 -9.06 2.18 -4.67
CA ILE A 220 -8.39 1.76 -3.44
C ILE A 220 -9.38 1.28 -2.38
N PRO A 221 -8.99 0.42 -1.43
CA PRO A 221 -9.82 0.05 -0.29
C PRO A 221 -10.01 1.25 0.63
N LEU A 222 -11.20 1.34 1.24
CA LEU A 222 -11.47 2.25 2.34
C LEU A 222 -12.36 1.56 3.37
N PHE A 223 -11.82 1.29 4.56
CA PHE A 223 -12.55 0.76 5.70
C PHE A 223 -12.45 1.76 6.85
N ILE A 224 -13.59 2.14 7.41
CA ILE A 224 -13.65 3.06 8.56
C ILE A 224 -14.41 2.36 9.68
N TYR A 225 -13.70 2.06 10.75
CA TYR A 225 -14.32 1.63 12.01
C TYR A 225 -14.54 2.85 12.90
N VAL A 226 -15.78 3.05 13.29
CA VAL A 226 -16.18 4.04 14.31
C VAL A 226 -16.79 3.28 15.46
N PRO A 227 -16.31 3.45 16.70
CA PRO A 227 -16.85 2.77 17.86
C PRO A 227 -18.38 2.89 17.96
N GLN A 228 -19.03 1.80 18.37
CA GLN A 228 -20.48 1.71 18.55
C GLN A 228 -21.33 1.78 17.27
N ASN A 229 -20.75 1.91 16.11
CA ASN A 229 -21.45 1.84 14.83
C ASN A 229 -21.56 0.40 14.31
N ASN A 230 -22.71 0.08 13.72
CA ASN A 230 -22.90 -1.21 13.06
C ASN A 230 -22.16 -1.26 11.71
N PRO A 231 -21.56 -2.40 11.34
CA PRO A 231 -20.95 -2.58 10.03
C PRO A 231 -21.98 -2.38 8.91
N LYS A 232 -21.57 -1.68 7.85
CA LYS A 232 -22.36 -1.50 6.64
C LYS A 232 -21.46 -1.29 5.43
N GLU A 233 -21.96 -1.61 4.27
CA GLU A 233 -21.35 -1.28 2.99
C GLU A 233 -21.95 0.03 2.46
N ILE A 234 -21.09 0.94 1.99
CA ILE A 234 -21.45 2.22 1.43
C ILE A 234 -21.00 2.24 -0.03
N ASN A 235 -21.99 2.26 -0.94
CA ASN A 235 -21.75 2.20 -2.40
C ASN A 235 -21.75 3.60 -3.05
N HIS A 236 -21.23 4.60 -2.35
CA HIS A 236 -21.10 5.96 -2.87
C HIS A 236 -19.67 6.20 -3.34
N LEU A 237 -19.50 7.13 -4.29
CA LEU A 237 -18.19 7.58 -4.72
C LEU A 237 -17.50 8.32 -3.57
N THR A 238 -16.28 7.91 -3.27
CA THR A 238 -15.40 8.52 -2.25
C THR A 238 -14.02 8.76 -2.84
N GLU A 239 -13.28 9.68 -2.26
CA GLU A 239 -11.93 10.01 -2.66
C GLU A 239 -11.00 10.03 -1.44
N SER A 240 -9.70 9.84 -1.63
CA SER A 240 -8.71 9.88 -0.54
C SER A 240 -8.73 11.22 0.22
N VAL A 241 -9.06 12.32 -0.47
CA VAL A 241 -9.21 13.65 0.15
C VAL A 241 -10.38 13.75 1.14
N ASP A 242 -11.30 12.78 1.16
CA ASP A 242 -12.43 12.72 2.10
C ASP A 242 -12.01 12.21 3.48
N VAL A 243 -10.85 11.58 3.59
CA VAL A 243 -10.36 10.98 4.84
C VAL A 243 -10.08 12.07 5.91
N ALA A 244 -9.34 13.11 5.54
CA ALA A 244 -8.97 14.17 6.48
C ALA A 244 -10.18 14.92 7.06
N PRO A 245 -11.17 15.41 6.26
CA PRO A 245 -12.37 16.02 6.81
C PRO A 245 -13.21 15.05 7.65
N THR A 246 -13.20 13.76 7.34
CA THR A 246 -13.88 12.73 8.14
C THR A 246 -13.28 12.61 9.54
N ILE A 247 -11.96 12.58 9.62
CA ILE A 247 -11.23 12.55 10.91
C ILE A 247 -11.54 13.83 11.70
N LEU A 248 -11.45 14.99 11.05
CA LEU A 248 -11.63 16.26 11.71
C LEU A 248 -13.05 16.42 12.28
N GLU A 249 -14.08 16.06 11.51
CA GLU A 249 -15.46 16.09 11.98
C GLU A 249 -15.69 15.11 13.16
N TRP A 250 -15.12 13.89 13.07
CA TRP A 250 -15.22 12.91 14.17
C TRP A 250 -14.60 13.44 15.46
N LEU A 251 -13.52 14.21 15.38
CA LEU A 251 -12.88 14.87 16.51
C LEU A 251 -13.63 16.12 16.99
N GLY A 252 -14.70 16.53 16.32
CA GLY A 252 -15.48 17.73 16.65
C GLY A 252 -14.86 19.04 16.17
N GLY A 253 -13.92 18.98 15.23
CA GLY A 253 -13.31 20.16 14.60
C GLY A 253 -14.08 20.67 13.40
N ASP A 254 -13.89 21.96 13.09
CA ASP A 254 -14.47 22.58 11.91
C ASP A 254 -13.66 22.26 10.65
N ILE A 255 -14.32 21.80 9.59
CA ILE A 255 -13.69 21.52 8.31
C ILE A 255 -13.38 22.85 7.60
N PRO A 256 -12.11 23.11 7.22
CA PRO A 256 -11.77 24.32 6.46
C PRO A 256 -12.55 24.42 5.15
N ILE A 257 -13.04 25.62 4.84
CA ILE A 257 -13.92 25.86 3.69
C ILE A 257 -13.23 25.67 2.33
N ASP A 258 -11.91 25.75 2.32
CA ASP A 258 -11.06 25.58 1.14
C ASP A 258 -10.64 24.12 0.89
N TRP A 259 -11.05 23.18 1.74
CA TRP A 259 -10.81 21.77 1.51
C TRP A 259 -11.74 21.21 0.43
N ASN A 260 -11.18 20.42 -0.48
CA ASN A 260 -11.95 19.78 -1.57
C ASN A 260 -12.66 18.49 -1.13
N GLY A 261 -12.16 17.84 -0.07
CA GLY A 261 -12.76 16.63 0.47
C GLY A 261 -14.03 16.88 1.27
N GLN A 262 -14.87 15.88 1.35
CA GLN A 262 -16.12 15.89 2.11
C GLN A 262 -16.08 14.82 3.21
N SER A 263 -16.54 15.18 4.41
CA SER A 263 -16.62 14.18 5.48
C SER A 263 -17.60 13.06 5.17
N LEU A 264 -17.19 11.84 5.44
CA LEU A 264 -18.00 10.63 5.31
C LEU A 264 -18.84 10.32 6.56
N MET A 265 -18.74 11.15 7.63
CA MET A 265 -19.45 10.91 8.90
C MET A 265 -20.96 10.86 8.72
N HIS A 266 -21.52 11.65 7.80
CA HIS A 266 -22.94 11.55 7.44
C HIS A 266 -23.30 10.15 6.94
N ASN A 267 -22.51 9.59 6.02
CA ASN A 267 -22.73 8.24 5.49
C ASN A 267 -22.53 7.17 6.57
N ILE A 268 -21.64 7.40 7.52
CA ILE A 268 -21.33 6.50 8.62
C ILE A 268 -22.47 6.48 9.66
N ASN A 269 -23.01 7.64 10.04
CA ASN A 269 -23.98 7.76 11.13
C ASN A 269 -25.43 7.53 10.71
N HIS A 270 -25.80 7.84 9.46
CA HIS A 270 -27.19 7.82 9.02
C HIS A 270 -27.52 6.65 8.07
N LYS A 271 -28.68 6.05 8.28
CA LYS A 271 -29.26 5.09 7.36
C LYS A 271 -29.92 5.84 6.20
N TYR A 272 -29.22 5.92 5.06
CA TYR A 272 -29.78 6.01 3.71
C TYR A 272 -30.62 7.22 3.29
N GLU A 273 -30.73 8.32 3.98
CA GLU A 273 -31.50 9.45 3.46
C GLU A 273 -30.63 10.65 3.10
N LYS A 274 -30.34 10.79 1.80
CA LYS A 274 -29.81 11.99 1.13
C LYS A 274 -28.49 12.54 1.67
N SER A 275 -27.45 11.70 1.68
CA SER A 275 -26.10 12.23 1.57
C SER A 275 -25.94 12.97 0.24
N PRO A 276 -25.23 14.09 0.18
CA PRO A 276 -24.80 14.63 -1.11
C PRO A 276 -23.84 13.61 -1.73
N ASN A 277 -24.38 12.74 -2.60
CA ASN A 277 -23.59 11.77 -3.33
C ASN A 277 -22.75 12.53 -4.35
N LYS A 278 -21.45 12.27 -4.37
CA LYS A 278 -20.62 12.71 -5.47
C LYS A 278 -21.11 12.04 -6.75
N GLU A 279 -21.36 12.81 -7.79
CA GLU A 279 -21.70 12.31 -9.11
C GLU A 279 -20.48 11.82 -9.87
N TYR A 280 -19.30 12.34 -9.50
CA TYR A 280 -18.01 11.99 -10.09
C TYR A 280 -16.90 12.12 -9.05
N VAL A 281 -15.77 11.50 -9.33
CA VAL A 281 -14.50 11.65 -8.61
C VAL A 281 -13.47 12.29 -9.54
N VAL A 282 -12.51 13.01 -8.97
CA VAL A 282 -11.42 13.65 -9.71
C VAL A 282 -10.11 13.00 -9.32
N PHE A 283 -9.36 12.58 -10.31
CA PHE A 283 -7.97 12.18 -10.13
C PHE A 283 -7.09 12.91 -11.13
N ASP A 284 -5.94 13.34 -10.66
CA ASP A 284 -4.94 14.02 -11.46
C ASP A 284 -3.70 13.15 -11.57
N TYR A 285 -3.04 13.19 -12.72
CA TYR A 285 -1.79 12.51 -12.97
C TYR A 285 -0.78 13.51 -13.52
N ASP A 286 0.20 13.87 -12.68
CA ASP A 286 1.27 14.79 -13.08
C ASP A 286 2.48 14.02 -13.62
N PHE A 287 2.83 14.29 -14.87
CA PHE A 287 4.00 13.69 -15.54
C PHE A 287 5.30 14.48 -15.36
N ARG A 288 5.26 15.65 -14.73
CA ARG A 288 6.41 16.57 -14.66
C ARG A 288 7.53 16.10 -13.74
N GLU A 289 7.26 15.19 -12.82
CA GLU A 289 8.26 14.67 -11.87
C GLU A 289 9.17 13.59 -12.45
N SER A 290 9.09 13.32 -13.73
CA SER A 290 9.80 12.20 -14.37
C SER A 290 10.93 12.65 -15.30
N THR A 291 11.48 13.86 -15.09
CA THR A 291 12.69 14.34 -15.80
C THR A 291 13.88 14.42 -14.86
#